data_c02579b5c5c002a4991515fe67bdfd0e
#
_entry.id   c02579b5c5c002a4991515fe67bdfd0e
#
_cell.length_a   1.000
_cell.length_b   1.000
_cell.length_c   1.000
_cell.angle_alpha   90.00
_cell.angle_beta   90.00
_cell.angle_gamma   90.00
#
_symmetry.space_group_name_H-M   'P 1'
#
loop_
_entity.id
_entity.type
_entity.pdbx_description
1 polymer ?
#
loop_
_entity_poly.entity_id
_entity_poly.type
_entity_poly.pdbx_seq_one_letter_code
_entity_poly.pdbx_strand_id
1 'polypeptide(L)'
;MSNVIPFSVPRANSQSGRIEAMIKCFATQRRFGDDVFWLKENAELLNILYSSGLTIDPAHLAPYREFYASIEKRMLFFPQYYRFLLSITQDLEALGLAQGKAVPLTHWVDAQSLISAELSDLQRAEAERLLQRGGIQVAQGNGGLLERLHRFISDTKTFAIPNKKAAYELTHIIFYLSE
;
A
#
# COMPACT_ATOMS: atom_id res chain seq x y z
N MET A 1 -45.20 -15.40 -23.61
CA MET A 1 -44.60 -15.45 -22.26
C MET A 1 -43.26 -14.72 -22.33
N SER A 2 -43.12 -13.61 -21.61
CA SER A 2 -41.90 -12.80 -21.66
C SER A 2 -40.85 -13.40 -20.73
N ASN A 3 -39.70 -13.81 -21.29
CA ASN A 3 -38.53 -14.31 -20.53
C ASN A 3 -37.63 -13.15 -20.01
N VAL A 4 -38.25 -12.12 -19.50
CA VAL A 4 -37.50 -11.03 -18.84
C VAL A 4 -37.20 -11.46 -17.41
N ILE A 5 -35.97 -11.87 -17.15
CA ILE A 5 -35.45 -12.06 -15.80
C ILE A 5 -35.17 -10.66 -15.27
N PRO A 6 -35.91 -10.15 -14.25
CA PRO A 6 -35.57 -8.87 -13.65
C PRO A 6 -34.23 -8.99 -12.95
N PHE A 7 -33.22 -8.28 -13.42
CA PHE A 7 -32.02 -8.01 -12.65
C PHE A 7 -32.44 -7.11 -11.47
N SER A 8 -32.73 -7.70 -10.33
CA SER A 8 -32.81 -6.95 -9.09
C SER A 8 -31.39 -6.52 -8.73
N VAL A 9 -31.01 -5.31 -9.13
CA VAL A 9 -29.83 -4.66 -8.57
C VAL A 9 -30.09 -4.56 -7.07
N PRO A 10 -29.30 -5.21 -6.18
CA PRO A 10 -29.47 -5.03 -4.76
C PRO A 10 -29.41 -3.53 -4.48
N ARG A 11 -30.42 -2.98 -3.80
CA ARG A 11 -30.43 -1.57 -3.38
C ARG A 11 -29.11 -1.30 -2.70
N ALA A 12 -28.45 -0.23 -3.14
CA ALA A 12 -27.11 0.17 -2.72
C ALA A 12 -26.95 -0.05 -1.21
N ASN A 13 -26.09 -1.01 -0.84
CA ASN A 13 -25.65 -1.16 0.53
C ASN A 13 -25.20 0.21 1.04
N SER A 14 -25.33 0.48 2.33
CA SER A 14 -24.76 1.66 2.97
C SER A 14 -23.29 1.80 2.54
N GLN A 15 -22.72 2.99 2.62
CA GLN A 15 -21.31 3.19 2.32
C GLN A 15 -20.43 2.18 3.09
N SER A 16 -20.72 1.95 4.37
CA SER A 16 -20.06 0.95 5.22
C SER A 16 -20.15 -0.46 4.63
N GLY A 17 -21.32 -0.90 4.19
CA GLY A 17 -21.49 -2.23 3.59
C GLY A 17 -20.76 -2.39 2.25
N ARG A 18 -20.59 -1.32 1.47
CA ARG A 18 -19.76 -1.36 0.24
C ARG A 18 -18.28 -1.46 0.57
N ILE A 19 -17.80 -0.75 1.58
CA ILE A 19 -16.41 -0.82 2.07
C ILE A 19 -16.13 -2.24 2.59
N GLU A 20 -17.01 -2.80 3.42
CA GLU A 20 -16.89 -4.18 3.92
C GLU A 20 -16.78 -5.18 2.77
N ALA A 21 -17.69 -5.11 1.80
CA ALA A 21 -17.67 -6.00 0.64
C ALA A 21 -16.38 -5.88 -0.18
N MET A 22 -15.87 -4.66 -0.36
CA MET A 22 -14.61 -4.40 -1.05
C MET A 22 -13.43 -4.99 -0.28
N ILE A 23 -13.30 -4.72 1.01
CA ILE A 23 -12.26 -5.28 1.87
C ILE A 23 -12.29 -6.81 1.82
N LYS A 24 -13.46 -7.41 1.99
CA LYS A 24 -13.63 -8.86 1.93
C LYS A 24 -13.20 -9.42 0.58
N CYS A 25 -13.60 -8.76 -0.53
CA CYS A 25 -13.21 -9.17 -1.86
C CYS A 25 -11.69 -9.21 -2.02
N PHE A 26 -10.99 -8.12 -1.72
CA PHE A 26 -9.53 -8.04 -1.88
C PHE A 26 -8.79 -8.99 -0.93
N ALA A 27 -9.19 -9.07 0.32
CA ALA A 27 -8.53 -9.92 1.31
C ALA A 27 -8.66 -11.42 1.00
N THR A 28 -9.79 -11.86 0.41
CA THR A 28 -10.08 -13.28 0.17
C THR A 28 -9.79 -13.76 -1.24
N GLN A 29 -9.74 -12.87 -2.22
CA GLN A 29 -9.45 -13.22 -3.61
C GLN A 29 -7.95 -13.37 -3.80
N ARG A 30 -7.49 -14.61 -3.75
CA ARG A 30 -6.08 -14.99 -4.00
C ARG A 30 -6.01 -15.76 -5.31
N ARG A 31 -5.17 -15.33 -6.23
CA ARG A 31 -5.02 -16.01 -7.53
C ARG A 31 -4.26 -17.33 -7.37
N PHE A 32 -3.13 -17.28 -6.65
CA PHE A 32 -2.25 -18.43 -6.43
C PHE A 32 -1.60 -18.33 -5.03
N GLY A 33 -2.38 -18.52 -3.95
CA GLY A 33 -1.84 -18.49 -2.59
C GLY A 33 -1.37 -17.09 -2.16
N ASP A 34 -0.17 -17.02 -1.58
CA ASP A 34 0.44 -15.76 -1.08
C ASP A 34 1.27 -15.09 -2.18
N ASP A 35 0.68 -14.79 -3.32
CA ASP A 35 1.39 -14.17 -4.40
C ASP A 35 1.63 -12.67 -4.19
N VAL A 36 2.62 -12.13 -4.89
CA VAL A 36 3.00 -10.72 -4.84
C VAL A 36 1.87 -9.79 -5.31
N PHE A 37 0.97 -10.27 -6.16
CA PHE A 37 -0.16 -9.49 -6.65
C PHE A 37 -1.16 -9.24 -5.52
N TRP A 38 -1.44 -10.25 -4.69
CA TRP A 38 -2.28 -10.09 -3.51
C TRP A 38 -1.67 -9.05 -2.55
N LEU A 39 -0.35 -9.12 -2.29
CA LEU A 39 0.34 -8.14 -1.44
C LEU A 39 0.19 -6.73 -2.01
N LYS A 40 0.45 -6.56 -3.30
CA LYS A 40 0.36 -5.25 -3.95
C LYS A 40 -1.07 -4.70 -3.92
N GLU A 41 -2.05 -5.48 -4.35
CA GLU A 41 -3.45 -5.05 -4.43
C GLU A 41 -4.00 -4.66 -3.04
N ASN A 42 -3.61 -5.41 -1.99
CA ASN A 42 -4.05 -5.12 -0.63
C ASN A 42 -3.28 -3.95 0.01
N ALA A 43 -2.00 -3.77 -0.30
CA ALA A 43 -1.26 -2.57 0.11
C ALA A 43 -1.90 -1.32 -0.48
N GLU A 44 -2.22 -1.32 -1.78
CA GLU A 44 -2.88 -0.20 -2.45
C GLU A 44 -4.28 0.08 -1.87
N LEU A 45 -5.09 -0.96 -1.66
CA LEU A 45 -6.43 -0.80 -1.08
C LEU A 45 -6.39 -0.19 0.32
N LEU A 46 -5.59 -0.77 1.22
CA LEU A 46 -5.50 -0.32 2.62
C LEU A 46 -4.96 1.10 2.70
N ASN A 47 -4.00 1.43 1.86
CA ASN A 47 -3.45 2.77 1.77
C ASN A 47 -4.50 3.81 1.28
N ILE A 48 -5.31 3.46 0.28
CA ILE A 48 -6.44 4.30 -0.16
C ILE A 48 -7.45 4.50 0.97
N LEU A 49 -7.79 3.44 1.71
CA LEU A 49 -8.72 3.53 2.84
C LEU A 49 -8.17 4.44 3.94
N TYR A 50 -6.89 4.29 4.28
CA TYR A 50 -6.21 5.14 5.25
C TYR A 50 -6.19 6.62 4.81
N SER A 51 -5.71 6.89 3.58
CA SER A 51 -5.55 8.25 3.05
C SER A 51 -6.88 8.94 2.74
N SER A 52 -7.97 8.18 2.59
CA SER A 52 -9.31 8.75 2.31
C SER A 52 -9.91 9.51 3.49
N GLY A 53 -9.39 9.32 4.71
CA GLY A 53 -9.97 9.88 5.94
C GLY A 53 -11.35 9.30 6.30
N LEU A 54 -11.78 8.23 5.63
CA LEU A 54 -13.03 7.56 5.94
C LEU A 54 -12.93 6.81 7.28
N THR A 55 -13.96 6.91 8.09
CA THR A 55 -14.08 6.07 9.29
C THR A 55 -14.42 4.64 8.86
N ILE A 56 -13.48 3.73 9.09
CA ILE A 56 -13.64 2.30 8.81
C ILE A 56 -13.95 1.59 10.13
N ASP A 57 -14.99 0.77 10.14
CA ASP A 57 -15.23 -0.12 11.28
C ASP A 57 -14.12 -1.19 11.31
N PRO A 58 -13.32 -1.27 12.40
CA PRO A 58 -12.26 -2.27 12.52
C PRO A 58 -12.74 -3.71 12.35
N ALA A 59 -14.02 -3.98 12.58
CA ALA A 59 -14.61 -5.31 12.35
C ALA A 59 -14.53 -5.73 10.87
N HIS A 60 -14.61 -4.78 9.95
CA HIS A 60 -14.49 -5.04 8.50
C HIS A 60 -13.08 -5.52 8.12
N LEU A 61 -12.05 -5.21 8.93
CA LEU A 61 -10.67 -5.64 8.71
C LEU A 61 -10.39 -7.07 9.19
N ALA A 62 -11.37 -7.74 9.80
CA ALA A 62 -11.21 -9.10 10.31
C ALA A 62 -10.58 -10.10 9.33
N PRO A 63 -10.83 -10.04 8.00
CA PRO A 63 -10.17 -10.94 7.04
C PRO A 63 -8.64 -10.85 7.01
N TYR A 64 -8.04 -9.76 7.50
CA TYR A 64 -6.58 -9.59 7.57
C TYR A 64 -5.94 -10.10 8.87
N ARG A 65 -6.72 -10.57 9.87
CA ARG A 65 -6.19 -10.96 11.19
C ARG A 65 -5.10 -12.03 11.12
N GLU A 66 -5.32 -13.07 10.32
CA GLU A 66 -4.35 -14.16 10.15
C GLU A 66 -3.07 -13.66 9.46
N PHE A 67 -3.22 -12.83 8.42
CA PHE A 67 -2.10 -12.19 7.74
C PHE A 67 -1.28 -11.34 8.72
N TYR A 68 -1.95 -10.45 9.47
CA TYR A 68 -1.30 -9.61 10.47
C TYR A 68 -0.62 -10.44 11.57
N ALA A 69 -1.24 -11.52 12.04
CA ALA A 69 -0.64 -12.40 13.04
C ALA A 69 0.69 -13.01 12.57
N SER A 70 0.79 -13.35 11.29
CA SER A 70 1.96 -14.00 10.68
C SER A 70 3.00 -13.03 10.06
N ILE A 71 2.78 -11.72 10.15
CA ILE A 71 3.54 -10.73 9.36
C ILE A 71 5.06 -10.74 9.65
N GLU A 72 5.46 -10.92 10.90
CA GLU A 72 6.87 -10.98 11.30
C GLU A 72 7.59 -12.16 10.62
N LYS A 73 6.95 -13.33 10.65
CA LYS A 73 7.47 -14.51 9.96
C LYS A 73 7.57 -14.29 8.46
N ARG A 74 6.57 -13.65 7.87
CA ARG A 74 6.57 -13.32 6.43
C ARG A 74 7.69 -12.35 6.07
N MET A 75 7.91 -11.33 6.88
CA MET A 75 8.98 -10.35 6.69
C MET A 75 10.36 -11.01 6.72
N LEU A 76 10.59 -11.91 7.67
CA LEU A 76 11.85 -12.64 7.79
C LEU A 76 12.08 -13.61 6.61
N PHE A 77 11.02 -14.20 6.07
CA PHE A 77 11.12 -15.20 5.01
C PHE A 77 11.18 -14.57 3.61
N PHE A 78 10.51 -13.42 3.42
CA PHE A 78 10.41 -12.71 2.15
C PHE A 78 10.79 -11.23 2.29
N PRO A 79 12.02 -10.90 2.72
CA PRO A 79 12.45 -9.51 2.94
C PRO A 79 12.36 -8.65 1.69
N GLN A 80 12.43 -9.23 0.49
CA GLN A 80 12.28 -8.50 -0.78
C GLN A 80 10.89 -7.87 -0.96
N TYR A 81 9.89 -8.28 -0.19
CA TYR A 81 8.53 -7.70 -0.21
C TYR A 81 8.27 -6.76 0.96
N TYR A 82 9.32 -6.33 1.67
CA TYR A 82 9.20 -5.53 2.90
C TYR A 82 8.30 -4.29 2.74
N ARG A 83 8.35 -3.61 1.58
CA ARG A 83 7.54 -2.40 1.35
C ARG A 83 6.05 -2.72 1.43
N PHE A 84 5.58 -3.76 0.74
CA PHE A 84 4.18 -4.18 0.83
C PHE A 84 3.80 -4.67 2.23
N LEU A 85 4.65 -5.50 2.83
CA LEU A 85 4.42 -6.06 4.16
C LEU A 85 4.36 -4.95 5.22
N LEU A 86 5.26 -3.99 5.16
CA LEU A 86 5.29 -2.86 6.08
C LEU A 86 4.12 -1.91 5.85
N SER A 87 3.81 -1.55 4.60
CA SER A 87 2.66 -0.72 4.25
C SER A 87 1.36 -1.31 4.78
N ILE A 88 1.08 -2.58 4.47
CA ILE A 88 -0.12 -3.28 4.95
C ILE A 88 -0.18 -3.25 6.49
N THR A 89 0.95 -3.49 7.17
CA THR A 89 0.98 -3.53 8.63
C THR A 89 0.67 -2.15 9.22
N GLN A 90 1.32 -1.10 8.72
CA GLN A 90 1.11 0.28 9.16
C GLN A 90 -0.33 0.74 8.93
N ASP A 91 -0.89 0.41 7.76
CA ASP A 91 -2.26 0.80 7.43
C ASP A 91 -3.30 0.03 8.26
N LEU A 92 -3.11 -1.28 8.50
CA LEU A 92 -3.99 -2.07 9.35
C LEU A 92 -3.98 -1.57 10.81
N GLU A 93 -2.83 -1.16 11.35
CA GLU A 93 -2.74 -0.55 12.67
C GLU A 93 -3.41 0.82 12.72
N ALA A 94 -3.15 1.66 11.73
CA ALA A 94 -3.78 2.99 11.63
C ALA A 94 -5.31 2.93 11.47
N LEU A 95 -5.81 1.91 10.76
CA LEU A 95 -7.25 1.64 10.58
C LEU A 95 -7.89 0.91 11.76
N GLY A 96 -7.10 0.53 12.78
CA GLY A 96 -7.59 0.01 14.06
C GLY A 96 -7.78 -1.51 14.15
N LEU A 97 -7.21 -2.32 13.24
CA LEU A 97 -7.30 -3.78 13.34
C LEU A 97 -6.60 -4.33 14.58
N ALA A 98 -5.39 -3.84 14.86
CA ALA A 98 -4.50 -4.28 15.93
C ALA A 98 -3.41 -3.22 16.15
N GLN A 99 -2.44 -3.48 17.02
CA GLN A 99 -1.30 -2.59 17.27
C GLN A 99 -0.04 -3.40 17.66
N GLY A 100 1.12 -2.76 17.50
CA GLY A 100 2.37 -3.18 18.13
C GLY A 100 3.37 -3.89 17.21
N LYS A 101 3.08 -4.06 15.92
CA LYS A 101 4.01 -4.68 14.97
C LYS A 101 4.65 -3.69 13.98
N ALA A 102 3.95 -2.62 13.64
CA ALA A 102 4.42 -1.66 12.63
C ALA A 102 5.77 -1.03 13.02
N VAL A 103 5.88 -0.48 14.22
CA VAL A 103 7.11 0.16 14.70
C VAL A 103 8.28 -0.82 14.79
N PRO A 104 8.18 -1.99 15.46
CA PRO A 104 9.27 -2.97 15.49
C PRO A 104 9.70 -3.44 14.11
N LEU A 105 8.75 -3.66 13.18
CA LEU A 105 9.08 -4.07 11.81
C LEU A 105 9.78 -2.93 11.04
N THR A 106 9.39 -1.68 11.24
CA THR A 106 10.07 -0.53 10.64
C THR A 106 11.53 -0.46 11.10
N HIS A 107 11.78 -0.60 12.41
CA HIS A 107 13.15 -0.62 12.96
C HIS A 107 13.94 -1.83 12.44
N TRP A 108 13.30 -2.99 12.27
CA TRP A 108 13.97 -4.15 11.70
C TRP A 108 14.38 -3.89 10.23
N VAL A 109 13.50 -3.33 9.41
CA VAL A 109 13.77 -2.97 8.00
C VAL A 109 14.95 -2.00 7.92
N ASP A 110 14.99 -0.98 8.76
CA ASP A 110 16.08 -0.01 8.85
C ASP A 110 17.40 -0.68 9.26
N ALA A 111 17.39 -1.48 10.31
CA ALA A 111 18.57 -2.21 10.81
C ALA A 111 19.14 -3.19 9.77
N GLN A 112 18.31 -3.76 8.90
CA GLN A 112 18.76 -4.59 7.77
C GLN A 112 19.18 -3.77 6.55
N SER A 113 19.06 -2.43 6.59
CA SER A 113 19.40 -1.53 5.48
C SER A 113 18.71 -1.90 4.15
N LEU A 114 17.46 -2.41 4.21
CA LEU A 114 16.77 -2.93 3.02
C LEU A 114 16.53 -1.85 1.97
N ILE A 115 16.39 -0.58 2.36
CA ILE A 115 16.24 0.53 1.43
C ILE A 115 17.43 0.68 0.48
N SER A 116 18.64 0.31 0.91
CA SER A 116 19.83 0.40 0.06
C SER A 116 19.81 -0.59 -1.12
N ALA A 117 18.99 -1.63 -1.03
CA ALA A 117 18.82 -2.61 -2.12
C ALA A 117 17.84 -2.14 -3.21
N GLU A 118 17.11 -1.03 -2.99
CA GLU A 118 16.16 -0.54 -3.97
C GLU A 118 16.87 0.07 -5.19
N LEU A 119 16.42 -0.35 -6.38
CA LEU A 119 17.07 0.04 -7.63
C LEU A 119 16.46 1.29 -8.27
N SER A 120 15.18 1.56 -8.01
CA SER A 120 14.50 2.73 -8.58
C SER A 120 14.24 3.82 -7.56
N ASP A 121 14.27 5.08 -8.01
CA ASP A 121 13.98 6.23 -7.17
C ASP A 121 12.54 6.19 -6.62
N LEU A 122 11.58 5.66 -7.39
CA LEU A 122 10.21 5.49 -6.93
C LEU A 122 10.13 4.51 -5.74
N GLN A 123 10.83 3.39 -5.81
CA GLN A 123 10.86 2.39 -4.73
C GLN A 123 11.57 2.93 -3.48
N ARG A 124 12.64 3.71 -3.68
CA ARG A 124 13.31 4.40 -2.57
C ARG A 124 12.39 5.42 -1.89
N ALA A 125 11.66 6.22 -2.68
CA ALA A 125 10.71 7.18 -2.13
C ALA A 125 9.61 6.50 -1.30
N GLU A 126 9.05 5.38 -1.78
CA GLU A 126 8.09 4.59 -1.03
C GLU A 126 8.70 4.06 0.28
N ALA A 127 9.93 3.53 0.22
CA ALA A 127 10.62 3.01 1.39
C ALA A 127 10.93 4.10 2.42
N GLU A 128 11.42 5.27 2.00
CA GLU A 128 11.67 6.42 2.88
C GLU A 128 10.39 6.86 3.59
N ARG A 129 9.28 6.99 2.85
CA ARG A 129 7.97 7.31 3.40
C ARG A 129 7.54 6.31 4.48
N LEU A 130 7.67 5.01 4.22
CA LEU A 130 7.30 3.96 5.18
C LEU A 130 8.18 3.99 6.44
N LEU A 131 9.48 4.24 6.29
CA LEU A 131 10.39 4.39 7.43
C LEU A 131 10.02 5.61 8.27
N GLN A 132 9.73 6.75 7.63
CA GLN A 132 9.31 7.98 8.31
C GLN A 132 7.99 7.80 9.08
N ARG A 133 7.00 7.15 8.47
CA ARG A 133 5.74 6.81 9.14
C ARG A 133 5.94 5.92 10.38
N GLY A 134 6.95 5.06 10.36
CA GLY A 134 7.33 4.23 11.49
C GLY A 134 8.25 4.91 12.52
N GLY A 135 8.53 6.21 12.36
CA GLY A 135 9.30 7.02 13.30
C GLY A 135 10.82 7.03 13.05
N ILE A 136 11.30 6.46 11.94
CA ILE A 136 12.72 6.52 11.58
C ILE A 136 13.01 7.85 10.88
N GLN A 137 14.03 8.56 11.39
CA GLN A 137 14.55 9.76 10.75
C GLN A 137 15.41 9.36 9.57
N VAL A 138 14.85 9.40 8.37
CA VAL A 138 15.65 9.22 7.14
C VAL A 138 16.39 10.52 6.88
N ALA A 139 17.73 10.45 6.76
CA ALA A 139 18.54 11.62 6.50
C ALA A 139 18.06 12.32 5.22
N GLN A 140 17.62 13.57 5.36
CA GLN A 140 17.22 14.37 4.20
C GLN A 140 18.40 14.49 3.22
N GLY A 141 18.18 14.07 1.98
CA GLY A 141 19.20 14.15 0.94
C GLY A 141 19.88 12.83 0.60
N ASN A 142 19.25 11.69 0.84
CA ASN A 142 19.76 10.36 0.46
C ASN A 142 20.19 10.33 -1.03
N GLY A 143 21.43 10.78 -1.30
CA GLY A 143 22.01 10.79 -2.65
C GLY A 143 21.25 11.62 -3.69
N GLY A 144 20.54 12.71 -3.29
CA GLY A 144 19.81 13.56 -4.23
C GLY A 144 18.52 12.93 -4.74
N LEU A 145 17.87 12.06 -3.96
CA LEU A 145 16.61 11.42 -4.37
C LEU A 145 15.53 12.45 -4.71
N LEU A 146 15.32 13.41 -3.83
CA LEU A 146 14.29 14.45 -4.01
C LEU A 146 14.54 15.26 -5.31
N GLU A 147 15.78 15.64 -5.57
CA GLU A 147 16.15 16.37 -6.79
C GLU A 147 15.92 15.52 -8.05
N ARG A 148 16.18 14.21 -7.98
CA ARG A 148 15.91 13.33 -9.14
C ARG A 148 14.42 13.15 -9.38
N LEU A 149 13.61 13.01 -8.32
CA LEU A 149 12.15 12.95 -8.42
C LEU A 149 11.58 14.26 -8.98
N HIS A 150 12.02 15.42 -8.49
CA HIS A 150 11.62 16.72 -9.04
C HIS A 150 12.03 16.89 -10.50
N ARG A 151 13.23 16.45 -10.87
CA ARG A 151 13.68 16.49 -12.26
C ARG A 151 12.78 15.64 -13.15
N PHE A 152 12.41 14.43 -12.71
CA PHE A 152 11.49 13.57 -13.46
C PHE A 152 10.12 14.24 -13.66
N ILE A 153 9.54 14.82 -12.61
CA ILE A 153 8.23 15.51 -12.68
C ILE A 153 8.29 16.70 -13.66
N SER A 154 9.41 17.43 -13.66
CA SER A 154 9.57 18.66 -14.44
C SER A 154 10.02 18.42 -15.88
N ASP A 155 10.40 17.20 -16.25
CA ASP A 155 10.86 16.88 -17.60
C ASP A 155 9.68 16.67 -18.56
N THR A 156 9.26 17.79 -19.20
CA THR A 156 8.17 17.78 -20.17
C THR A 156 8.37 16.83 -21.35
N LYS A 157 9.61 16.46 -21.66
CA LYS A 157 9.92 15.51 -22.75
C LYS A 157 9.46 14.09 -22.40
N THR A 158 9.54 13.70 -21.14
CA THR A 158 9.04 12.41 -20.64
C THR A 158 7.54 12.25 -20.91
N PHE A 159 6.79 13.34 -20.92
CA PHE A 159 5.33 13.38 -21.10
C PHE A 159 4.88 13.87 -22.49
N ALA A 160 5.82 14.08 -23.42
CA ALA A 160 5.51 14.59 -24.77
C ALA A 160 4.69 13.57 -25.60
N ILE A 161 4.78 12.29 -25.27
CA ILE A 161 3.97 11.22 -25.87
C ILE A 161 3.29 10.40 -24.77
N PRO A 162 2.12 9.80 -25.03
CA PRO A 162 1.46 8.94 -24.04
C PRO A 162 2.37 7.81 -23.59
N ASN A 163 2.69 7.79 -22.29
CA ASN A 163 3.55 6.80 -21.66
C ASN A 163 2.94 6.33 -20.33
N LYS A 164 2.39 5.13 -20.34
CA LYS A 164 1.72 4.53 -19.18
C LYS A 164 2.62 4.42 -17.95
N LYS A 165 3.91 4.07 -18.16
CA LYS A 165 4.88 3.94 -17.08
C LYS A 165 5.20 5.30 -16.47
N ALA A 166 5.44 6.32 -17.31
CA ALA A 166 5.70 7.67 -16.82
C ALA A 166 4.50 8.24 -16.04
N ALA A 167 3.27 8.01 -16.51
CA ALA A 167 2.06 8.41 -15.78
C ALA A 167 1.93 7.69 -14.43
N TYR A 168 2.22 6.40 -14.39
CA TYR A 168 2.24 5.60 -13.16
C TYR A 168 3.27 6.16 -12.17
N GLU A 169 4.50 6.38 -12.61
CA GLU A 169 5.56 6.92 -11.76
C GLU A 169 5.20 8.32 -11.25
N LEU A 170 4.67 9.20 -12.11
CA LEU A 170 4.25 10.55 -11.73
C LEU A 170 3.23 10.53 -10.59
N THR A 171 2.17 9.74 -10.73
CA THR A 171 1.11 9.67 -9.71
C THR A 171 1.63 9.18 -8.37
N HIS A 172 2.53 8.20 -8.38
CA HIS A 172 3.11 7.65 -7.16
C HIS A 172 4.13 8.60 -6.52
N ILE A 173 4.94 9.29 -7.32
CA ILE A 173 5.87 10.29 -6.79
C ILE A 173 5.09 11.42 -6.10
N ILE A 174 4.05 11.95 -6.76
CA ILE A 174 3.21 12.99 -6.15
C ILE A 174 2.62 12.50 -4.83
N PHE A 175 2.10 11.29 -4.81
CA PHE A 175 1.53 10.69 -3.61
C PHE A 175 2.58 10.57 -2.48
N TYR A 176 3.76 10.02 -2.76
CA TYR A 176 4.80 9.84 -1.74
C TYR A 176 5.42 11.15 -1.23
N LEU A 177 5.36 12.23 -2.01
CA LEU A 177 5.84 13.55 -1.60
C LEU A 177 4.77 14.41 -0.92
N SER A 178 3.50 13.99 -0.94
CA SER A 178 2.38 14.76 -0.37
C SER A 178 2.00 14.39 1.05
N GLU A 179 2.57 13.33 1.59
CA GLU A 179 2.38 12.86 2.97
C GLU A 179 3.55 13.28 3.94
#